data_11c871f7b2ec6cbc95e238935b8c696d
#
_entry.id   11c871f7b2ec6cbc95e238935b8c696d
#
_cell.length_a   1.000
_cell.length_b   1.000
_cell.length_c   1.000
_cell.angle_alpha   90.00
_cell.angle_beta   90.00
_cell.angle_gamma   90.00
#
_symmetry.space_group_name_H-M   'P 1'
#
loop_
_entity.id
_entity.type
_entity.pdbx_description
1 polymer ?
#
loop_
_entity_poly.entity_id
_entity_poly.type
_entity_poly.pdbx_seq_one_letter_code
_entity_poly.pdbx_strand_id
1 'polypeptide(L)'
;VKVKTALVVPLFALSLLAGCDKPAEPKLAAATPKPAASYLETIKARGKLIVGVFSDKPPFGFVDEKGEYVGFDTDLAKRFAKDLLGDEKRIEFVSVEPASRIPFLQSDKVDLILANMTVTPERREAVDFTNPNLRVAVQALVPEASPVKTVDDLAAKTTIVTTGTTADLWLTKNHPDWKVLKFEKNSESLQALANGRGDAYAQDNLVLFNWAKKNPGYRVLPQKLGEEAPIAPAVKKGNIELRDWVNGELAKLGEEKYLLKLYDQYVRKDLADGTDPSSVIVEGGHWKP
;
A
#
# COMPACT_ATOMS: atom_id res chain seq x y z
N VAL A 1 -54.55 -52.05 -6.06
CA VAL A 1 -55.96 -52.48 -6.25
C VAL A 1 -56.66 -51.33 -7.00
N LYS A 2 -56.96 -51.61 -8.28
CA LYS A 2 -58.13 -51.35 -9.09
C LYS A 2 -58.77 -49.96 -9.04
N VAL A 3 -58.63 -49.15 -10.12
CA VAL A 3 -59.52 -49.07 -11.29
C VAL A 3 -60.92 -48.48 -11.02
N LYS A 4 -61.28 -47.39 -11.64
CA LYS A 4 -62.30 -47.24 -12.69
C LYS A 4 -62.52 -45.79 -13.09
N THR A 5 -62.25 -45.52 -14.30
CA THR A 5 -62.91 -44.94 -15.46
C THR A 5 -64.37 -44.54 -15.30
N ALA A 6 -64.75 -43.35 -15.77
CA ALA A 6 -65.96 -43.01 -16.54
C ALA A 6 -65.86 -41.58 -17.06
N LEU A 7 -65.78 -41.45 -18.22
CA LEU A 7 -66.27 -40.86 -19.47
C LEU A 7 -67.72 -40.32 -19.36
N VAL A 8 -67.97 -39.07 -19.78
CA VAL A 8 -69.10 -38.62 -20.63
C VAL A 8 -68.90 -37.19 -21.11
N VAL A 9 -68.94 -37.01 -22.37
CA VAL A 9 -69.09 -35.83 -23.30
C VAL A 9 -70.60 -35.69 -23.57
N PRO A 10 -71.15 -34.68 -24.28
CA PRO A 10 -70.85 -33.26 -24.62
C PRO A 10 -72.01 -32.31 -24.38
N LEU A 11 -71.96 -31.06 -24.71
CA LEU A 11 -72.86 -30.36 -25.67
C LEU A 11 -72.67 -28.82 -25.63
N PHE A 12 -72.31 -28.34 -26.81
CA PHE A 12 -72.74 -27.15 -27.53
C PHE A 12 -73.42 -25.94 -26.77
N ALA A 13 -72.90 -24.72 -26.95
CA ALA A 13 -73.54 -23.64 -27.67
C ALA A 13 -72.76 -22.30 -27.51
N LEU A 14 -72.37 -21.80 -28.57
CA LEU A 14 -72.72 -20.55 -29.26
C LEU A 14 -72.34 -19.21 -28.61
N SER A 15 -71.33 -18.62 -29.25
CA SER A 15 -71.14 -17.24 -29.64
C SER A 15 -71.76 -16.11 -28.79
N LEU A 16 -70.89 -15.23 -28.30
CA LEU A 16 -71.09 -13.78 -28.38
C LEU A 16 -69.72 -13.05 -28.36
N LEU A 17 -69.41 -12.41 -29.45
CA LEU A 17 -68.34 -11.46 -29.59
C LEU A 17 -68.64 -10.23 -28.71
N ALA A 18 -67.84 -10.05 -27.64
CA ALA A 18 -67.74 -8.77 -26.96
C ALA A 18 -66.29 -8.41 -26.95
N GLY A 19 -65.92 -7.43 -27.73
CA GLY A 19 -64.58 -6.81 -27.71
C GLY A 19 -64.33 -6.22 -26.32
N CYS A 20 -63.39 -6.79 -25.59
CA CYS A 20 -62.84 -6.12 -24.38
C CYS A 20 -61.52 -5.49 -24.82
N ASP A 21 -61.51 -4.17 -24.96
CA ASP A 21 -60.30 -3.38 -24.91
C ASP A 21 -59.55 -3.74 -23.60
N LYS A 22 -58.38 -4.36 -23.78
CA LYS A 22 -57.43 -4.53 -22.64
C LYS A 22 -56.92 -3.15 -22.26
N PRO A 23 -57.06 -2.75 -21.00
CA PRO A 23 -56.35 -1.57 -20.50
C PRO A 23 -54.83 -1.77 -20.76
N ALA A 24 -54.22 -0.80 -21.40
CA ALA A 24 -52.76 -0.76 -21.56
C ALA A 24 -52.09 -0.81 -20.17
N GLU A 25 -51.35 -1.87 -19.89
CA GLU A 25 -50.51 -1.90 -18.70
C GLU A 25 -49.54 -0.69 -18.75
N PRO A 26 -49.38 0.06 -17.64
CA PRO A 26 -48.43 1.15 -17.62
C PRO A 26 -47.03 0.53 -17.80
N LYS A 27 -46.37 0.83 -18.93
CA LYS A 27 -44.94 0.57 -19.10
C LYS A 27 -44.23 1.22 -17.92
N LEU A 28 -43.80 0.44 -16.93
CA LEU A 28 -42.80 0.88 -15.98
C LEU A 28 -41.61 1.38 -16.80
N ALA A 29 -41.40 2.70 -16.79
CA ALA A 29 -40.19 3.29 -17.32
C ALA A 29 -39.04 2.65 -16.57
N ALA A 30 -38.22 1.86 -17.27
CA ALA A 30 -36.99 1.32 -16.73
C ALA A 30 -36.18 2.53 -16.21
N ALA A 31 -36.06 2.62 -14.88
CA ALA A 31 -35.21 3.61 -14.28
C ALA A 31 -33.80 3.39 -14.84
N THR A 32 -33.30 4.35 -15.58
CA THR A 32 -31.90 4.39 -16.02
C THR A 32 -31.05 4.21 -14.78
N PRO A 33 -30.16 3.21 -14.74
CA PRO A 33 -29.29 3.04 -13.58
C PRO A 33 -28.52 4.35 -13.35
N LYS A 34 -28.69 4.92 -12.16
CA LYS A 34 -27.90 6.09 -11.75
C LYS A 34 -26.43 5.69 -11.91
N PRO A 35 -25.59 6.47 -12.62
CA PRO A 35 -24.17 6.15 -12.70
C PRO A 35 -23.62 5.89 -11.31
N ALA A 36 -22.84 4.82 -11.15
CA ALA A 36 -22.16 4.55 -9.89
C ALA A 36 -21.40 5.82 -9.47
N ALA A 37 -21.55 6.26 -8.23
CA ALA A 37 -20.83 7.43 -7.74
C ALA A 37 -19.34 7.20 -7.94
N SER A 38 -18.62 8.24 -8.39
CA SER A 38 -17.19 8.18 -8.55
C SER A 38 -16.51 7.88 -7.20
N TYR A 39 -15.33 7.27 -7.25
CA TYR A 39 -14.61 6.91 -6.02
C TYR A 39 -14.24 8.18 -5.22
N LEU A 40 -13.80 9.24 -5.89
CA LEU A 40 -13.51 10.53 -5.26
C LEU A 40 -14.77 11.16 -4.65
N GLU A 41 -15.91 11.09 -5.33
CA GLU A 41 -17.19 11.57 -4.78
C GLU A 41 -17.60 10.77 -3.54
N THR A 42 -17.31 9.47 -3.50
CA THR A 42 -17.55 8.64 -2.31
C THR A 42 -16.70 9.09 -1.13
N ILE A 43 -15.39 9.36 -1.35
CA ILE A 43 -14.49 9.89 -0.32
C ILE A 43 -14.96 11.26 0.18
N LYS A 44 -15.34 12.17 -0.74
CA LYS A 44 -15.85 13.50 -0.41
C LYS A 44 -17.15 13.43 0.37
N ALA A 45 -18.09 12.59 -0.04
CA ALA A 45 -19.36 12.39 0.65
C ALA A 45 -19.17 11.80 2.06
N ARG A 46 -18.21 10.89 2.24
CA ARG A 46 -17.83 10.35 3.55
C ARG A 46 -17.14 11.40 4.42
N GLY A 47 -16.52 12.41 3.81
CA GLY A 47 -15.88 13.52 4.49
C GLY A 47 -14.50 13.21 5.08
N LYS A 48 -13.92 12.06 4.76
CA LYS A 48 -12.58 11.68 5.20
C LYS A 48 -11.88 10.74 4.21
N LEU A 49 -10.55 10.83 4.12
CA LEU A 49 -9.67 9.92 3.39
C LEU A 49 -9.16 8.83 4.35
N ILE A 50 -9.31 7.55 3.99
CA ILE A 50 -8.83 6.42 4.80
C ILE A 50 -7.51 5.91 4.21
N VAL A 51 -6.42 6.02 4.97
CA VAL A 51 -5.07 5.71 4.49
C VAL A 51 -4.40 4.64 5.34
N GLY A 52 -3.92 3.60 4.68
CA GLY A 52 -3.06 2.60 5.31
C GLY A 52 -1.63 3.11 5.42
N VAL A 53 -1.13 3.20 6.66
CA VAL A 53 0.22 3.67 7.00
C VAL A 53 0.89 2.71 7.98
N PHE A 54 2.21 2.73 8.04
CA PHE A 54 2.92 2.06 9.12
C PHE A 54 2.79 2.83 10.44
N SER A 55 2.83 2.09 11.56
CA SER A 55 2.88 2.64 12.91
C SER A 55 4.23 2.42 13.62
N ASP A 56 5.16 1.69 12.97
CA ASP A 56 6.42 1.23 13.57
C ASP A 56 7.64 1.30 12.63
N LYS A 57 7.53 2.05 11.52
CA LYS A 57 8.56 2.08 10.47
C LYS A 57 9.08 3.51 10.20
N PRO A 58 9.82 4.14 11.14
CA PRO A 58 10.49 5.40 10.85
C PRO A 58 11.56 5.19 9.75
N PRO A 59 11.78 6.19 8.88
CA PRO A 59 11.23 7.54 8.90
C PRO A 59 9.89 7.69 8.15
N PHE A 60 9.28 6.61 7.63
CA PHE A 60 8.11 6.64 6.74
C PHE A 60 6.80 6.87 7.48
N GLY A 61 6.44 5.95 8.39
CA GLY A 61 5.25 6.04 9.23
C GLY A 61 5.49 5.40 10.59
N PHE A 62 5.20 6.13 11.64
CA PHE A 62 5.35 5.65 13.03
C PHE A 62 4.46 6.47 13.96
N VAL A 63 4.23 5.93 15.14
CA VAL A 63 3.52 6.62 16.22
C VAL A 63 4.57 7.25 17.14
N ASP A 64 4.44 8.54 17.39
CA ASP A 64 5.32 9.28 18.28
C ASP A 64 4.97 9.09 19.77
N GLU A 65 5.74 9.73 20.67
CA GLU A 65 5.52 9.66 22.13
C GLU A 65 4.17 10.25 22.59
N LYS A 66 3.52 11.05 21.72
CA LYS A 66 2.20 11.63 22.00
C LYS A 66 1.06 10.75 21.48
N GLY A 67 1.38 9.63 20.83
CA GLY A 67 0.40 8.74 20.21
C GLY A 67 -0.06 9.20 18.83
N GLU A 68 0.63 10.19 18.22
CA GLU A 68 0.25 10.74 16.91
C GLU A 68 0.99 10.02 15.78
N TYR A 69 0.28 9.80 14.67
CA TYR A 69 0.90 9.31 13.45
C TYR A 69 1.76 10.39 12.80
N VAL A 70 3.04 10.11 12.62
CA VAL A 70 4.05 11.01 12.05
C VAL A 70 4.95 10.24 11.07
N GLY A 71 5.70 10.98 10.24
CA GLY A 71 6.63 10.41 9.27
C GLY A 71 6.38 10.91 7.86
N PHE A 72 7.28 10.59 6.96
CA PHE A 72 7.27 11.03 5.57
C PHE A 72 5.95 10.68 4.86
N ASP A 73 5.54 9.42 4.89
CA ASP A 73 4.32 8.93 4.26
C ASP A 73 3.06 9.48 4.95
N THR A 74 3.11 9.57 6.28
CA THR A 74 1.99 10.05 7.09
C THR A 74 1.68 11.52 6.84
N ASP A 75 2.71 12.37 6.80
CA ASP A 75 2.52 13.80 6.56
C ASP A 75 2.18 14.09 5.09
N LEU A 76 2.67 13.27 4.14
CA LEU A 76 2.20 13.32 2.76
C LEU A 76 0.71 12.96 2.67
N ALA A 77 0.24 11.97 3.43
CA ALA A 77 -1.17 11.60 3.49
C ALA A 77 -2.05 12.72 4.09
N LYS A 78 -1.59 13.38 5.16
CA LYS A 78 -2.27 14.57 5.73
C LYS A 78 -2.39 15.68 4.70
N ARG A 79 -1.35 15.90 3.89
CA ARG A 79 -1.38 16.90 2.81
C ARG A 79 -2.42 16.51 1.74
N PHE A 80 -2.50 15.25 1.34
CA PHE A 80 -3.55 14.79 0.42
C PHE A 80 -4.96 15.00 0.99
N ALA A 81 -5.19 14.71 2.27
CA ALA A 81 -6.49 14.96 2.90
C ALA A 81 -6.85 16.46 2.90
N LYS A 82 -5.88 17.33 3.21
CA LYS A 82 -6.05 18.79 3.16
C LYS A 82 -6.46 19.25 1.76
N ASP A 83 -5.76 18.79 0.73
CA ASP A 83 -5.98 19.28 -0.64
C ASP A 83 -7.24 18.67 -1.28
N LEU A 84 -7.63 17.42 -0.89
CA LEU A 84 -8.85 16.78 -1.37
C LEU A 84 -10.13 17.25 -0.64
N LEU A 85 -10.02 17.47 0.68
CA LEU A 85 -11.18 17.68 1.57
C LEU A 85 -11.15 19.02 2.30
N GLY A 86 -10.12 19.85 2.13
CA GLY A 86 -9.99 21.18 2.74
C GLY A 86 -9.41 21.20 4.16
N ASP A 87 -9.18 20.04 4.79
CA ASP A 87 -8.65 19.95 6.15
C ASP A 87 -7.79 18.67 6.31
N GLU A 88 -6.56 18.81 6.80
CA GLU A 88 -5.65 17.70 7.07
C GLU A 88 -6.17 16.71 8.13
N LYS A 89 -7.10 17.15 8.99
CA LYS A 89 -7.74 16.32 10.00
C LYS A 89 -8.84 15.41 9.43
N ARG A 90 -9.26 15.64 8.19
CA ARG A 90 -10.21 14.77 7.48
C ARG A 90 -9.53 13.51 6.93
N ILE A 91 -8.79 12.85 7.80
CA ILE A 91 -8.05 11.61 7.51
C ILE A 91 -8.31 10.57 8.61
N GLU A 92 -8.36 9.32 8.21
CA GLU A 92 -8.33 8.19 9.12
C GLU A 92 -7.11 7.33 8.78
N PHE A 93 -6.22 7.15 9.75
CA PHE A 93 -5.08 6.25 9.59
C PHE A 93 -5.45 4.84 10.03
N VAL A 94 -5.14 3.88 9.16
CA VAL A 94 -5.26 2.45 9.46
C VAL A 94 -3.85 1.89 9.49
N SER A 95 -3.43 1.37 10.66
CA SER A 95 -2.13 0.71 10.78
C SER A 95 -2.10 -0.55 9.92
N VAL A 96 -1.05 -0.68 9.11
CA VAL A 96 -0.84 -1.85 8.25
C VAL A 96 0.52 -2.47 8.52
N GLU A 97 0.59 -3.79 8.28
CA GLU A 97 1.84 -4.52 8.16
C GLU A 97 2.17 -4.72 6.66
N PRO A 98 3.43 -5.00 6.28
CA PRO A 98 3.78 -5.12 4.86
C PRO A 98 2.92 -6.12 4.09
N ALA A 99 2.57 -7.27 4.70
CA ALA A 99 1.76 -8.30 4.07
C ALA A 99 0.27 -7.91 3.95
N SER A 100 -0.24 -7.02 4.78
CA SER A 100 -1.67 -6.63 4.79
C SER A 100 -2.03 -5.50 3.83
N ARG A 101 -1.04 -4.78 3.26
CA ARG A 101 -1.27 -3.61 2.40
C ARG A 101 -2.17 -3.90 1.21
N ILE A 102 -1.87 -4.95 0.43
CA ILE A 102 -2.67 -5.35 -0.75
C ILE A 102 -4.06 -5.84 -0.32
N PRO A 103 -4.21 -6.77 0.63
CA PRO A 103 -5.53 -7.20 1.12
C PRO A 103 -6.42 -6.05 1.60
N PHE A 104 -5.86 -5.02 2.25
CA PHE A 104 -6.64 -3.89 2.74
C PHE A 104 -7.17 -3.00 1.61
N LEU A 105 -6.40 -2.80 0.53
CA LEU A 105 -6.90 -2.13 -0.69
C LEU A 105 -7.97 -2.97 -1.38
N GLN A 106 -7.76 -4.26 -1.54
CA GLN A 106 -8.70 -5.16 -2.22
C GLN A 106 -10.06 -5.24 -1.53
N SER A 107 -10.06 -5.20 -0.19
CA SER A 107 -11.28 -5.25 0.64
C SER A 107 -11.91 -3.89 0.93
N ASP A 108 -11.42 -2.81 0.31
CA ASP A 108 -11.89 -1.42 0.55
C ASP A 108 -11.77 -0.98 2.02
N LYS A 109 -10.89 -1.60 2.79
CA LYS A 109 -10.60 -1.21 4.17
C LYS A 109 -9.84 0.12 4.24
N VAL A 110 -9.10 0.44 3.17
CA VAL A 110 -8.42 1.72 2.97
C VAL A 110 -8.62 2.19 1.53
N ASP A 111 -8.61 3.49 1.32
CA ASP A 111 -8.68 4.10 -0.02
C ASP A 111 -7.30 4.10 -0.69
N LEU A 112 -6.26 4.32 0.10
CA LEU A 112 -4.89 4.56 -0.33
C LEU A 112 -3.91 3.87 0.62
N ILE A 113 -2.84 3.30 0.09
CA ILE A 113 -1.67 2.88 0.86
C ILE A 113 -0.56 3.92 0.67
N LEU A 114 -0.12 4.51 1.78
CA LEU A 114 1.11 5.30 1.94
C LEU A 114 1.92 4.65 3.06
N ALA A 115 2.58 3.55 2.74
CA ALA A 115 3.29 2.70 3.68
C ALA A 115 4.54 2.10 3.00
N ASN A 116 5.43 2.97 2.53
CA ASN A 116 6.72 2.60 1.93
C ASN A 116 6.57 1.39 1.00
N MET A 117 5.66 1.49 0.02
CA MET A 117 5.32 0.35 -0.83
C MET A 117 6.15 0.37 -2.12
N THR A 118 7.16 -0.48 -2.19
CA THR A 118 8.01 -0.66 -3.37
C THR A 118 7.19 -1.15 -4.54
N VAL A 119 7.36 -0.53 -5.67
CA VAL A 119 6.76 -0.92 -6.94
C VAL A 119 7.48 -2.15 -7.48
N THR A 120 6.77 -3.27 -7.60
CA THR A 120 7.27 -4.49 -8.25
C THR A 120 6.29 -5.00 -9.30
N PRO A 121 6.73 -5.79 -10.30
CA PRO A 121 5.85 -6.38 -11.30
C PRO A 121 4.69 -7.15 -10.64
N GLU A 122 4.98 -7.98 -9.66
CA GLU A 122 3.99 -8.83 -8.98
C GLU A 122 2.93 -7.98 -8.25
N ARG A 123 3.34 -6.89 -7.58
CA ARG A 123 2.42 -5.99 -6.90
C ARG A 123 1.56 -5.19 -7.88
N ARG A 124 2.10 -4.84 -9.06
CA ARG A 124 1.34 -4.16 -10.13
C ARG A 124 0.20 -5.00 -10.69
N GLU A 125 0.26 -6.32 -10.58
CA GLU A 125 -0.86 -7.19 -10.95
C GLU A 125 -2.05 -7.04 -9.99
N ALA A 126 -1.78 -6.77 -8.72
CA ALA A 126 -2.78 -6.78 -7.65
C ALA A 126 -3.34 -5.39 -7.32
N VAL A 127 -2.57 -4.32 -7.55
CA VAL A 127 -2.93 -2.92 -7.23
C VAL A 127 -2.48 -1.98 -8.34
N ASP A 128 -3.01 -0.76 -8.36
CA ASP A 128 -2.49 0.31 -9.21
C ASP A 128 -1.62 1.25 -8.38
N PHE A 129 -0.40 1.47 -8.86
CA PHE A 129 0.51 2.44 -8.29
C PHE A 129 0.32 3.81 -8.93
N THR A 130 0.49 4.84 -8.13
CA THR A 130 0.64 6.23 -8.59
C THR A 130 2.06 6.45 -9.11
N ASN A 131 2.37 7.69 -9.48
CA ASN A 131 3.74 8.12 -9.66
C ASN A 131 4.53 7.94 -8.35
N PRO A 132 5.83 7.61 -8.42
CA PRO A 132 6.64 7.39 -7.23
C PRO A 132 6.97 8.70 -6.50
N ASN A 133 7.17 8.58 -5.19
CA ASN A 133 7.58 9.68 -4.31
C ASN A 133 9.00 9.50 -3.75
N LEU A 134 9.49 8.26 -3.72
CA LEU A 134 10.81 7.91 -3.18
C LEU A 134 11.46 6.79 -4.00
N ARG A 135 12.76 6.56 -3.74
CA ARG A 135 13.50 5.37 -4.18
C ARG A 135 14.27 4.77 -3.01
N VAL A 136 14.39 3.47 -3.01
CA VAL A 136 15.10 2.70 -1.98
C VAL A 136 15.89 1.56 -2.59
N ALA A 137 16.84 1.06 -1.83
CA ALA A 137 17.52 -0.21 -2.09
C ALA A 137 17.35 -1.12 -0.87
N VAL A 138 17.24 -2.42 -1.08
CA VAL A 138 17.34 -3.38 0.00
C VAL A 138 18.81 -3.53 0.37
N GLN A 139 19.14 -3.40 1.66
CA GLN A 139 20.47 -3.64 2.23
C GLN A 139 20.35 -4.49 3.49
N ALA A 140 21.46 -4.81 4.12
CA ALA A 140 21.48 -5.57 5.38
C ALA A 140 22.12 -4.75 6.49
N LEU A 141 21.46 -4.73 7.65
CA LEU A 141 21.97 -4.21 8.92
C LEU A 141 22.61 -5.35 9.70
N VAL A 142 23.81 -5.14 10.20
CA VAL A 142 24.53 -6.10 11.02
C VAL A 142 25.13 -5.43 12.25
N PRO A 143 25.38 -6.16 13.36
CA PRO A 143 26.20 -5.63 14.46
C PRO A 143 27.57 -5.18 13.95
N GLU A 144 28.12 -4.09 14.53
CA GLU A 144 29.44 -3.55 14.15
C GLU A 144 30.55 -4.58 14.25
N ALA A 145 30.52 -5.39 15.30
CA ALA A 145 31.50 -6.47 15.53
C ALA A 145 31.25 -7.74 14.67
N SER A 146 30.20 -7.74 13.84
CA SER A 146 29.89 -8.90 13.00
C SER A 146 31.01 -9.17 11.98
N PRO A 147 31.38 -10.44 11.74
CA PRO A 147 32.32 -10.83 10.68
C PRO A 147 31.71 -10.66 9.27
N VAL A 148 30.40 -10.50 9.15
CA VAL A 148 29.69 -10.30 7.88
C VAL A 148 30.10 -8.98 7.26
N LYS A 149 30.72 -9.00 6.09
CA LYS A 149 31.19 -7.81 5.36
C LYS A 149 30.50 -7.63 4.02
N THR A 150 30.00 -8.71 3.44
CA THR A 150 29.40 -8.76 2.12
C THR A 150 28.03 -9.44 2.18
N VAL A 151 27.23 -9.30 1.12
CA VAL A 151 25.95 -10.01 0.99
C VAL A 151 26.18 -11.53 0.94
N ASP A 152 27.26 -12.00 0.31
CA ASP A 152 27.57 -13.43 0.20
C ASP A 152 27.85 -14.08 1.56
N ASP A 153 28.38 -13.33 2.51
CA ASP A 153 28.61 -13.83 3.87
C ASP A 153 27.30 -14.20 4.60
N LEU A 154 26.15 -13.68 4.13
CA LEU A 154 24.82 -13.98 4.69
C LEU A 154 24.39 -15.43 4.42
N ALA A 155 24.97 -16.11 3.43
CA ALA A 155 24.65 -17.50 3.10
C ALA A 155 24.84 -18.45 4.30
N ALA A 156 25.84 -18.19 5.15
CA ALA A 156 26.15 -18.99 6.34
C ALA A 156 25.51 -18.43 7.63
N LYS A 157 24.60 -17.46 7.52
CA LYS A 157 24.05 -16.69 8.63
C LYS A 157 22.52 -16.77 8.68
N THR A 158 21.95 -16.37 9.81
CA THR A 158 20.50 -16.21 9.94
C THR A 158 20.14 -14.77 9.60
N THR A 159 19.46 -14.56 8.47
CA THR A 159 18.98 -13.23 8.06
C THR A 159 17.53 -13.03 8.50
N ILE A 160 17.29 -11.96 9.25
CA ILE A 160 15.94 -11.55 9.64
C ILE A 160 15.33 -10.74 8.50
N VAL A 161 14.03 -10.93 8.26
CA VAL A 161 13.22 -10.10 7.35
C VAL A 161 11.85 -9.83 7.97
N THR A 162 11.18 -8.78 7.49
CA THR A 162 9.76 -8.56 7.78
C THR A 162 8.92 -9.16 6.65
N THR A 163 7.95 -9.98 7.00
CA THR A 163 7.06 -10.71 6.08
C THR A 163 6.41 -9.76 5.06
N GLY A 164 6.45 -10.11 3.78
CA GLY A 164 5.82 -9.34 2.69
C GLY A 164 6.59 -8.09 2.24
N THR A 165 7.82 -7.86 2.76
CA THR A 165 8.74 -6.83 2.25
C THR A 165 9.45 -7.29 0.99
N THR A 166 10.07 -6.36 0.27
CA THR A 166 10.93 -6.68 -0.88
C THR A 166 12.12 -7.53 -0.49
N ALA A 167 12.68 -7.31 0.70
CA ALA A 167 13.76 -8.14 1.24
C ALA A 167 13.33 -9.60 1.43
N ASP A 168 12.16 -9.83 2.02
CA ASP A 168 11.58 -11.17 2.19
C ASP A 168 11.36 -11.86 0.83
N LEU A 169 10.71 -11.17 -0.09
CA LEU A 169 10.40 -11.72 -1.42
C LEU A 169 11.68 -12.00 -2.21
N TRP A 170 12.66 -11.09 -2.16
CA TRP A 170 13.92 -11.24 -2.88
C TRP A 170 14.76 -12.43 -2.35
N LEU A 171 14.92 -12.53 -1.03
CA LEU A 171 15.65 -13.65 -0.42
C LEU A 171 14.96 -14.99 -0.67
N THR A 172 13.64 -15.06 -0.52
CA THR A 172 12.88 -16.29 -0.77
C THR A 172 13.02 -16.75 -2.23
N LYS A 173 13.09 -15.83 -3.18
CA LYS A 173 13.19 -16.14 -4.61
C LYS A 173 14.62 -16.50 -5.04
N ASN A 174 15.61 -15.73 -4.59
CA ASN A 174 16.97 -15.82 -5.10
C ASN A 174 17.90 -16.71 -4.24
N HIS A 175 17.57 -16.88 -2.95
CA HIS A 175 18.36 -17.65 -1.99
C HIS A 175 17.43 -18.50 -1.11
N PRO A 176 16.69 -19.46 -1.70
CA PRO A 176 15.70 -20.27 -0.98
C PRO A 176 16.36 -21.22 0.06
N ASP A 177 17.65 -21.46 -0.06
CA ASP A 177 18.50 -22.27 0.82
C ASP A 177 19.07 -21.49 2.01
N TRP A 178 18.99 -20.14 1.99
CA TRP A 178 19.48 -19.34 3.10
C TRP A 178 18.54 -19.42 4.31
N LYS A 179 19.12 -19.33 5.49
CA LYS A 179 18.34 -19.35 6.73
C LYS A 179 17.71 -17.98 6.97
N VAL A 180 16.40 -17.90 6.76
CA VAL A 180 15.61 -16.66 6.92
C VAL A 180 14.68 -16.79 8.12
N LEU A 181 14.73 -15.82 9.03
CA LEU A 181 13.81 -15.69 10.16
C LEU A 181 12.85 -14.52 9.90
N LYS A 182 11.55 -14.80 9.86
CA LYS A 182 10.50 -13.84 9.47
C LYS A 182 9.70 -13.36 10.67
N PHE A 183 9.40 -12.06 10.70
CA PHE A 183 8.50 -11.42 11.67
C PHE A 183 7.47 -10.59 10.91
N GLU A 184 6.33 -10.34 11.55
CA GLU A 184 5.24 -9.57 10.91
C GLU A 184 5.51 -8.06 10.96
N LYS A 185 6.15 -7.56 12.02
CA LYS A 185 6.41 -6.13 12.24
C LYS A 185 7.87 -5.75 12.08
N ASN A 186 8.10 -4.51 11.63
CA ASN A 186 9.47 -3.97 11.53
C ASN A 186 10.12 -3.85 12.91
N SER A 187 9.37 -3.42 13.91
CA SER A 187 9.83 -3.31 15.29
C SER A 187 10.25 -4.67 15.86
N GLU A 188 9.50 -5.73 15.60
CA GLU A 188 9.82 -7.09 16.02
C GLU A 188 11.10 -7.60 15.34
N SER A 189 11.27 -7.33 14.04
CA SER A 189 12.47 -7.70 13.27
C SER A 189 13.74 -7.03 13.84
N LEU A 190 13.66 -5.74 14.12
CA LEU A 190 14.76 -4.97 14.71
C LEU A 190 15.07 -5.42 16.13
N GLN A 191 14.04 -5.68 16.94
CA GLN A 191 14.22 -6.21 18.31
C GLN A 191 14.82 -7.61 18.29
N ALA A 192 14.45 -8.45 17.31
CA ALA A 192 15.02 -9.78 17.16
C ALA A 192 16.51 -9.72 16.82
N LEU A 193 16.94 -8.77 15.95
CA LEU A 193 18.36 -8.52 15.67
C LEU A 193 19.08 -8.05 16.94
N ALA A 194 18.51 -7.08 17.65
CA ALA A 194 19.11 -6.55 18.89
C ALA A 194 19.27 -7.62 19.99
N ASN A 195 18.36 -8.60 20.01
CA ASN A 195 18.41 -9.74 20.95
C ASN A 195 19.28 -10.91 20.44
N GLY A 196 20.01 -10.76 19.32
CA GLY A 196 20.88 -11.78 18.78
C GLY A 196 20.16 -13.01 18.21
N ARG A 197 18.88 -12.90 17.84
CA ARG A 197 18.10 -14.00 17.25
C ARG A 197 18.43 -14.24 15.77
N GLY A 198 19.16 -13.33 15.15
CA GLY A 198 19.71 -13.42 13.80
C GLY A 198 20.98 -12.59 13.70
N ASP A 199 21.73 -12.82 12.63
CA ASP A 199 23.03 -12.18 12.38
C ASP A 199 22.91 -10.89 11.59
N ALA A 200 21.82 -10.73 10.83
CA ALA A 200 21.55 -9.59 9.99
C ALA A 200 20.03 -9.31 9.88
N TYR A 201 19.65 -8.07 9.58
CA TYR A 201 18.29 -7.70 9.19
C TYR A 201 18.30 -7.06 7.81
N ALA A 202 17.62 -7.68 6.84
CA ALA A 202 17.49 -7.16 5.48
C ALA A 202 16.21 -6.34 5.33
N GLN A 203 16.34 -5.08 4.90
CA GLN A 203 15.25 -4.14 4.74
C GLN A 203 15.66 -2.98 3.81
N ASP A 204 14.72 -2.08 3.49
CA ASP A 204 14.99 -0.85 2.77
C ASP A 204 16.02 0.02 3.52
N ASN A 205 17.01 0.50 2.80
CA ASN A 205 18.17 1.20 3.34
C ASN A 205 17.84 2.40 4.24
N LEU A 206 16.80 3.19 3.90
CA LEU A 206 16.43 4.36 4.71
C LEU A 206 15.94 3.97 6.12
N VAL A 207 15.29 2.81 6.26
CA VAL A 207 14.93 2.25 7.58
C VAL A 207 16.19 1.88 8.36
N LEU A 208 17.13 1.22 7.69
CA LEU A 208 18.35 0.73 8.30
C LEU A 208 19.25 1.89 8.74
N PHE A 209 19.38 2.94 7.93
CA PHE A 209 20.14 4.14 8.28
C PHE A 209 19.52 4.86 9.47
N ASN A 210 18.18 5.02 9.50
CA ASN A 210 17.48 5.60 10.64
C ASN A 210 17.73 4.82 11.94
N TRP A 211 17.70 3.50 11.86
CA TRP A 211 17.98 2.64 13.01
C TRP A 211 19.43 2.73 13.45
N ALA A 212 20.39 2.54 12.55
CA ALA A 212 21.82 2.56 12.86
C ALA A 212 22.26 3.89 13.48
N LYS A 213 21.70 5.02 13.01
CA LYS A 213 21.98 6.35 13.58
C LYS A 213 21.59 6.47 15.05
N LYS A 214 20.49 5.81 15.44
CA LYS A 214 19.95 5.85 16.80
C LYS A 214 20.52 4.75 17.72
N ASN A 215 21.11 3.72 17.11
CA ASN A 215 21.60 2.54 17.83
C ASN A 215 23.08 2.31 17.46
N PRO A 216 24.01 3.01 18.14
CA PRO A 216 25.44 2.76 17.95
C PRO A 216 25.77 1.28 18.18
N GLY A 217 26.68 0.74 17.36
CA GLY A 217 27.04 -0.68 17.41
C GLY A 217 26.43 -1.51 16.30
N TYR A 218 25.73 -0.87 15.36
CA TYR A 218 25.24 -1.48 14.11
C TYR A 218 25.74 -0.70 12.92
N ARG A 219 25.94 -1.43 11.81
CA ARG A 219 26.28 -0.85 10.50
C ARG A 219 25.47 -1.47 9.38
N VAL A 220 25.24 -0.69 8.35
CA VAL A 220 24.59 -1.14 7.11
C VAL A 220 25.65 -1.58 6.13
N LEU A 221 25.49 -2.79 5.55
CA LEU A 221 26.38 -3.25 4.49
C LEU A 221 26.21 -2.35 3.26
N PRO A 222 27.32 -1.97 2.59
CA PRO A 222 27.24 -1.08 1.41
C PRO A 222 26.59 -1.75 0.20
N GLN A 223 26.65 -3.07 0.11
CA GLN A 223 26.10 -3.84 -0.99
C GLN A 223 24.57 -3.93 -0.90
N LYS A 224 23.92 -3.88 -2.05
CA LYS A 224 22.46 -4.00 -2.20
C LYS A 224 22.07 -5.45 -2.46
N LEU A 225 20.90 -5.84 -1.97
CA LEU A 225 20.21 -7.08 -2.31
C LEU A 225 19.20 -6.76 -3.44
N GLY A 226 19.63 -6.94 -4.68
CA GLY A 226 18.85 -6.55 -5.87
C GLY A 226 19.05 -5.09 -6.27
N GLU A 227 18.19 -4.62 -7.17
CA GLU A 227 18.25 -3.29 -7.75
C GLU A 227 17.52 -2.25 -6.88
N GLU A 228 17.85 -0.98 -7.09
CA GLU A 228 17.04 0.11 -6.58
C GLU A 228 15.65 0.08 -7.18
N ALA A 229 14.66 0.43 -6.37
CA ALA A 229 13.28 0.44 -6.81
C ALA A 229 12.53 1.67 -6.30
N PRO A 230 11.56 2.17 -7.08
CA PRO A 230 10.73 3.27 -6.65
C PRO A 230 9.72 2.82 -5.59
N ILE A 231 9.43 3.73 -4.67
CA ILE A 231 8.31 3.68 -3.74
C ILE A 231 7.19 4.56 -4.29
N ALA A 232 5.97 4.07 -4.28
CA ALA A 232 4.82 4.85 -4.72
C ALA A 232 3.59 4.56 -3.84
N PRO A 233 2.71 5.55 -3.65
CA PRO A 233 1.37 5.31 -3.15
C PRO A 233 0.63 4.29 -4.02
N ALA A 234 -0.26 3.49 -3.42
CA ALA A 234 -1.02 2.49 -4.15
C ALA A 234 -2.52 2.59 -3.84
N VAL A 235 -3.32 2.36 -4.87
CA VAL A 235 -4.78 2.31 -4.81
C VAL A 235 -5.29 0.92 -5.21
N LYS A 236 -6.53 0.62 -4.89
CA LYS A 236 -7.19 -0.60 -5.37
C LYS A 236 -7.11 -0.69 -6.89
N LYS A 237 -6.85 -1.90 -7.41
CA LYS A 237 -6.79 -2.17 -8.84
C LYS A 237 -8.04 -1.67 -9.56
N GLY A 238 -7.84 -0.87 -10.61
CA GLY A 238 -8.91 -0.25 -11.39
C GLY A 238 -9.43 1.08 -10.83
N ASN A 239 -8.96 1.55 -9.67
CA ASN A 239 -9.31 2.88 -9.15
C ASN A 239 -8.47 3.98 -9.81
N ILE A 240 -8.71 4.15 -11.12
CA ILE A 240 -7.96 5.09 -11.98
C ILE A 240 -8.17 6.54 -11.53
N GLU A 241 -9.38 6.87 -11.09
CA GLU A 241 -9.73 8.22 -10.70
C GLU A 241 -8.91 8.72 -9.50
N LEU A 242 -8.82 7.93 -8.42
CA LEU A 242 -8.02 8.28 -7.26
C LEU A 242 -6.52 8.27 -7.59
N ARG A 243 -6.07 7.28 -8.38
CA ARG A 243 -4.68 7.23 -8.86
C ARG A 243 -4.28 8.51 -9.60
N ASP A 244 -5.12 8.94 -10.54
CA ASP A 244 -4.81 10.10 -11.38
C ASP A 244 -4.92 11.40 -10.59
N TRP A 245 -5.84 11.47 -9.62
CA TRP A 245 -5.89 12.60 -8.67
C TRP A 245 -4.58 12.67 -7.85
N VAL A 246 -4.10 11.56 -7.29
CA VAL A 246 -2.83 11.52 -6.54
C VAL A 246 -1.65 11.91 -7.42
N ASN A 247 -1.62 11.46 -8.68
CA ASN A 247 -0.57 11.84 -9.62
C ASN A 247 -0.55 13.35 -9.90
N GLY A 248 -1.72 13.95 -10.09
CA GLY A 248 -1.85 15.40 -10.25
C GLY A 248 -1.41 16.16 -9.02
N GLU A 249 -1.75 15.63 -7.83
CA GLU A 249 -1.35 16.25 -6.57
C GLU A 249 0.16 16.14 -6.34
N LEU A 250 0.79 14.98 -6.62
CA LEU A 250 2.25 14.85 -6.55
C LEU A 250 2.96 15.84 -7.48
N ALA A 251 2.47 16.06 -8.70
CA ALA A 251 3.03 17.04 -9.63
C ALA A 251 2.96 18.46 -9.05
N LYS A 252 1.81 18.87 -8.52
CA LYS A 252 1.61 20.16 -7.84
C LYS A 252 2.55 20.33 -6.65
N LEU A 253 2.67 19.29 -5.81
CA LEU A 253 3.55 19.26 -4.65
C LEU A 253 5.04 19.36 -5.05
N GLY A 254 5.39 18.89 -6.26
CA GLY A 254 6.72 19.04 -6.83
C GLY A 254 7.09 20.51 -7.08
N GLU A 255 6.13 21.34 -7.56
CA GLU A 255 6.32 22.78 -7.73
C GLU A 255 6.58 23.48 -6.38
N GLU A 256 5.96 22.99 -5.30
CA GLU A 256 6.14 23.47 -3.93
C GLU A 256 7.41 22.92 -3.25
N LYS A 257 8.11 21.97 -3.87
CA LYS A 257 9.22 21.19 -3.29
C LYS A 257 8.82 20.54 -1.97
N TYR A 258 7.61 19.98 -1.94
CA TYR A 258 7.03 19.47 -0.71
C TYR A 258 7.71 18.16 -0.26
N LEU A 259 8.08 17.28 -1.20
CA LEU A 259 8.83 16.07 -0.85
C LEU A 259 10.23 16.41 -0.31
N LEU A 260 10.86 17.47 -0.81
CA LEU A 260 12.12 17.98 -0.26
C LEU A 260 11.95 18.45 1.19
N LYS A 261 10.86 19.14 1.52
CA LYS A 261 10.55 19.52 2.92
C LYS A 261 10.40 18.30 3.83
N LEU A 262 9.69 17.27 3.37
CA LEU A 262 9.55 16.02 4.13
C LEU A 262 10.87 15.25 4.26
N TYR A 263 11.69 15.25 3.22
CA TYR A 263 13.04 14.69 3.25
C TYR A 263 13.91 15.40 4.30
N ASP A 264 13.91 16.71 4.33
CA ASP A 264 14.67 17.50 5.30
C ASP A 264 14.23 17.22 6.73
N GLN A 265 12.92 17.06 6.94
CA GLN A 265 12.34 16.81 8.26
C GLN A 265 12.62 15.39 8.77
N TYR A 266 12.50 14.38 7.92
CA TYR A 266 12.46 12.98 8.36
C TYR A 266 13.68 12.15 7.97
N VAL A 267 14.33 12.45 6.83
CA VAL A 267 15.30 11.53 6.20
C VAL A 267 16.73 12.06 6.25
N ARG A 268 16.94 13.35 5.93
CA ARG A 268 18.29 13.95 5.76
C ARG A 268 19.25 13.64 6.90
N LYS A 269 18.78 13.75 8.14
CA LYS A 269 19.58 13.53 9.35
C LYS A 269 20.16 12.14 9.50
N ASP A 270 19.59 11.15 8.81
CA ASP A 270 19.97 9.74 8.90
C ASP A 270 20.99 9.33 7.81
N LEU A 271 21.24 10.22 6.85
CA LEU A 271 22.13 10.00 5.72
C LEU A 271 23.48 10.67 5.91
N ALA A 272 24.43 10.35 5.05
CA ALA A 272 25.73 11.02 5.01
C ALA A 272 25.57 12.50 4.63
N ASP A 273 26.42 13.36 5.20
CA ASP A 273 26.45 14.78 4.87
C ASP A 273 26.67 14.97 3.36
N GLY A 274 25.90 15.89 2.77
CA GLY A 274 25.97 16.17 1.34
C GLY A 274 25.25 15.18 0.43
N THR A 275 24.51 14.20 0.99
CA THR A 275 23.65 13.31 0.17
C THR A 275 22.68 14.14 -0.67
N ASP A 276 22.74 13.96 -2.01
CA ASP A 276 21.80 14.62 -2.92
C ASP A 276 20.37 14.13 -2.67
N PRO A 277 19.43 15.00 -2.31
CA PRO A 277 18.03 14.62 -2.13
C PRO A 277 17.42 13.88 -3.32
N SER A 278 17.84 14.22 -4.55
CA SER A 278 17.32 13.58 -5.78
C SER A 278 17.70 12.09 -5.90
N SER A 279 18.69 11.63 -5.11
CA SER A 279 19.01 10.19 -5.00
C SER A 279 18.02 9.43 -4.13
N VAL A 280 17.11 10.12 -3.41
CA VAL A 280 16.17 9.54 -2.47
C VAL A 280 14.73 9.89 -2.81
N ILE A 281 14.43 11.18 -3.03
CA ILE A 281 13.07 11.62 -3.36
C ILE A 281 12.86 11.69 -4.87
N VAL A 282 11.61 11.48 -5.29
CA VAL A 282 11.17 11.68 -6.68
C VAL A 282 10.21 12.86 -6.68
N GLU A 283 10.79 14.07 -6.61
CA GLU A 283 10.01 15.30 -6.54
C GLU A 283 9.09 15.43 -7.76
N GLY A 284 7.80 15.76 -7.52
CA GLY A 284 6.78 15.85 -8.56
C GLY A 284 6.35 14.51 -9.17
N GLY A 285 6.85 13.37 -8.66
CA GLY A 285 6.50 12.06 -9.18
C GLY A 285 7.14 11.73 -10.55
N HIS A 286 8.14 12.49 -10.98
CA HIS A 286 8.80 12.30 -12.27
C HIS A 286 9.92 11.25 -12.19
N TRP A 287 9.54 9.99 -12.38
CA TRP A 287 10.49 8.87 -12.42
C TRP A 287 10.99 8.63 -13.85
N LYS A 288 12.31 8.60 -14.00
CA LYS A 288 12.98 8.00 -15.17
C LYS A 288 13.72 6.77 -14.67
N PRO A 289 13.38 5.57 -15.17
CA PRO A 289 14.09 4.33 -14.81
C PRO A 289 15.54 4.34 -15.26
#